data_72809e443c799c57077f22d450d746fe
#
_entry.id   72809e443c799c57077f22d450d746fe
#
_cell.length_a   1.000
_cell.length_b   1.000
_cell.length_c   1.000
_cell.angle_alpha   90.00
_cell.angle_beta   90.00
_cell.angle_gamma   90.00
#
_symmetry.space_group_name_H-M   'P 1'
#
loop_
_entity.id
_entity.type
_entity.pdbx_description
1 polymer ?
#
loop_
_entity_poly.entity_id
_entity_poly.type
_entity_poly.pdbx_seq_one_letter_code
_entity_poly.pdbx_strand_id
1 'polypeptide(L)'
;MTLESRLRMEPDGRVTVFSGKVEFGQGIRTAFAKIVSAELGIPIDRVTVVLGDTAQVPYDMGTFGSRSIAQDGEILRRAAAHARGLLAAGKPVVGPIPDDAPAPASVPVEPRRIEAPDIVRGRARYTADVRLPRMLRGAIARPPVRGARPASVDDRAARAIPGVVAIVRDGDLVGVVAERQPQAVAAVQALEIDWTMPGPADQSTTSIPISEDAAAAGALAAAATHVEALYSMPYISNAPIGPSAAVADVRADGATIYAGTQRPFGLRDEVAAAIGIAAEAVRVIPQLPSGTYGRNSLSDVGIEAARLSKACGRPVLLQWTREEEFAQGPARPACALDIEAGTDAEGRFVAWRYDEHTNAHGYGGALDVRRAPFTSGRNAVPPYAIPHLAVTLHIEPSELRTASFRSLAAAENVFAIESLIDELAAARGEDPLELRLRNTIDPRLVAVLEAVARRSGWRDRPRGDGHGFGLACTLYAHGTYVAQVAEVTVAPNGRVRLGRFWCTVDPGRVIDDNGVRNQCEGAIVQSASWTLLEELKQRDGRVASSGWDTYPIATFRDVPAEIDVHVMGAAGEPPTGVGEPPGVPVAAAIANAVFAACGARVRELPITADRVRAARS
;
A
#
# COMPACT_ATOMS: atom_id res chain seq x y z
N MET A 1 28.66 0.90 -1.55
CA MET A 1 28.22 0.56 -0.18
C MET A 1 29.31 -0.25 0.48
N THR A 2 29.54 -0.06 1.78
CA THR A 2 30.55 -0.77 2.54
C THR A 2 29.93 -1.70 3.57
N LEU A 3 30.70 -2.70 4.02
CA LEU A 3 30.25 -3.65 5.04
C LEU A 3 29.86 -2.93 6.34
N GLU A 4 30.68 -1.97 6.79
CA GLU A 4 30.48 -1.21 8.03
C GLU A 4 29.21 -0.38 8.03
N SER A 5 28.73 0.01 6.84
CA SER A 5 27.45 0.71 6.69
C SER A 5 26.24 -0.21 6.84
N ARG A 6 26.44 -1.53 6.80
CA ARG A 6 25.37 -2.54 6.81
C ARG A 6 25.47 -3.53 7.97
N LEU A 7 26.68 -3.83 8.45
CA LEU A 7 26.94 -4.82 9.49
C LEU A 7 27.93 -4.27 10.52
N ARG A 8 27.65 -4.48 11.79
CA ARG A 8 28.60 -4.27 12.87
C ARG A 8 28.73 -5.54 13.67
N MET A 9 29.95 -6.08 13.71
CA MET A 9 30.30 -7.23 14.51
C MET A 9 30.58 -6.80 15.95
N GLU A 10 29.84 -7.31 16.92
CA GLU A 10 30.05 -6.98 18.33
C GLU A 10 31.09 -7.94 18.94
N PRO A 11 31.84 -7.52 19.99
CA PRO A 11 32.88 -8.35 20.61
C PRO A 11 32.37 -9.67 21.19
N ASP A 12 31.09 -9.75 21.56
CA ASP A 12 30.44 -10.94 22.11
C ASP A 12 29.86 -11.88 21.04
N GLY A 13 30.15 -11.62 19.77
CA GLY A 13 29.68 -12.39 18.61
C GLY A 13 28.24 -12.11 18.19
N ARG A 14 27.59 -11.06 18.72
CA ARG A 14 26.35 -10.51 18.16
C ARG A 14 26.65 -9.69 16.91
N VAL A 15 25.64 -9.53 16.07
CA VAL A 15 25.72 -8.75 14.84
C VAL A 15 24.60 -7.74 14.81
N THR A 16 24.94 -6.47 14.61
CA THR A 16 23.97 -5.41 14.35
C THR A 16 23.88 -5.15 12.85
N VAL A 17 22.67 -5.23 12.30
CA VAL A 17 22.33 -5.01 10.89
C VAL A 17 21.70 -3.64 10.72
N PHE A 18 22.11 -2.89 9.70
CA PHE A 18 21.61 -1.55 9.42
C PHE A 18 20.90 -1.50 8.06
N SER A 19 19.65 -1.04 8.03
CA SER A 19 18.88 -0.82 6.80
C SER A 19 18.05 0.45 6.91
N GLY A 20 18.00 1.24 5.83
CA GLY A 20 17.13 2.41 5.72
C GLY A 20 15.65 2.06 5.57
N LYS A 21 15.30 0.79 5.35
CA LYS A 21 13.92 0.31 5.36
C LYS A 21 13.29 0.42 6.74
N VAL A 22 11.97 0.37 6.81
CA VAL A 22 11.23 0.46 8.08
C VAL A 22 10.27 -0.71 8.27
N GLU A 23 10.03 -1.07 9.53
CA GLU A 23 9.00 -2.02 9.95
C GLU A 23 7.69 -1.28 10.21
N PHE A 24 6.61 -1.71 9.58
CA PHE A 24 5.27 -1.20 9.82
C PHE A 24 4.20 -2.31 9.89
N GLY A 25 4.63 -3.53 10.22
CA GLY A 25 3.79 -4.70 10.38
C GLY A 25 4.02 -5.81 9.33
N GLN A 26 4.85 -5.56 8.30
CA GLN A 26 5.10 -6.51 7.22
C GLN A 26 6.14 -7.58 7.54
N GLY A 27 6.86 -7.49 8.69
CA GLY A 27 7.81 -8.53 9.14
C GLY A 27 9.20 -8.42 8.52
N ILE A 28 9.58 -7.26 7.97
CA ILE A 28 10.89 -7.08 7.32
C ILE A 28 12.06 -7.25 8.28
N ARG A 29 11.89 -6.86 9.55
CA ARG A 29 12.88 -7.07 10.60
C ARG A 29 13.25 -8.54 10.74
N THR A 30 12.25 -9.41 10.81
CA THR A 30 12.44 -10.87 10.88
C THR A 30 13.14 -11.41 9.64
N ALA A 31 12.69 -10.98 8.45
CA ALA A 31 13.27 -11.44 7.19
C ALA A 31 14.75 -11.05 7.06
N PHE A 32 15.13 -9.82 7.41
CA PHE A 32 16.54 -9.38 7.40
C PHE A 32 17.39 -10.13 8.44
N ALA A 33 16.85 -10.37 9.63
CA ALA A 33 17.54 -11.16 10.63
C ALA A 33 17.77 -12.61 10.16
N LYS A 34 16.77 -13.23 9.51
CA LYS A 34 16.89 -14.57 8.92
C LYS A 34 17.96 -14.64 7.84
N ILE A 35 17.98 -13.66 6.91
CA ILE A 35 19.00 -13.59 5.85
C ILE A 35 20.41 -13.56 6.46
N VAL A 36 20.64 -12.63 7.39
CA VAL A 36 21.99 -12.43 7.98
C VAL A 36 22.39 -13.62 8.86
N SER A 37 21.45 -14.15 9.66
CA SER A 37 21.65 -15.37 10.47
C SER A 37 22.09 -16.56 9.61
N ALA A 38 21.38 -16.80 8.50
CA ALA A 38 21.68 -17.89 7.57
C ALA A 38 23.05 -17.74 6.92
N GLU A 39 23.35 -16.55 6.39
CA GLU A 39 24.61 -16.31 5.66
C GLU A 39 25.83 -16.33 6.59
N LEU A 40 25.72 -15.85 7.83
CA LEU A 40 26.81 -15.89 8.81
C LEU A 40 26.90 -17.23 9.53
N GLY A 41 25.87 -18.07 9.50
CA GLY A 41 25.82 -19.32 10.27
C GLY A 41 25.70 -19.10 11.78
N ILE A 42 25.03 -18.02 12.23
CA ILE A 42 24.83 -17.69 13.64
C ILE A 42 23.36 -17.80 14.04
N PRO A 43 23.05 -18.05 15.33
CA PRO A 43 21.68 -18.02 15.82
C PRO A 43 20.99 -16.67 15.58
N ILE A 44 19.69 -16.68 15.22
CA ILE A 44 18.95 -15.47 14.89
C ILE A 44 18.79 -14.49 16.07
N ASP A 45 18.78 -14.98 17.29
CA ASP A 45 18.73 -14.19 18.52
C ASP A 45 20.01 -13.39 18.77
N ARG A 46 21.09 -13.70 18.05
CA ARG A 46 22.34 -12.90 18.00
C ARG A 46 22.30 -11.79 16.95
N VAL A 47 21.24 -11.69 16.16
CA VAL A 47 21.11 -10.62 15.12
C VAL A 47 20.18 -9.54 15.61
N THR A 48 20.68 -8.32 15.73
CA THR A 48 19.90 -7.11 16.00
C THR A 48 19.73 -6.32 14.72
N VAL A 49 18.51 -5.88 14.39
CA VAL A 49 18.21 -5.13 13.17
C VAL A 49 17.78 -3.71 13.50
N VAL A 50 18.57 -2.72 13.09
CA VAL A 50 18.27 -1.29 13.17
C VAL A 50 17.67 -0.84 11.85
N LEU A 51 16.47 -0.26 11.91
CA LEU A 51 15.69 0.12 10.73
C LEU A 51 15.39 1.62 10.75
N GLY A 52 15.71 2.30 9.66
CA GLY A 52 15.24 3.63 9.31
C GLY A 52 15.67 4.80 10.21
N ASP A 53 16.43 4.58 11.27
CA ASP A 53 16.99 5.67 12.09
C ASP A 53 18.04 6.44 11.29
N THR A 54 17.69 7.65 10.87
CA THR A 54 18.50 8.43 9.92
C THR A 54 19.89 8.83 10.41
N ALA A 55 20.16 8.71 11.70
CA ALA A 55 21.48 8.91 12.27
C ALA A 55 22.35 7.64 12.27
N GLN A 56 21.77 6.46 12.03
CA GLN A 56 22.48 5.19 12.18
C GLN A 56 22.52 4.35 10.90
N VAL A 57 21.54 4.52 10.00
CA VAL A 57 21.41 3.67 8.81
C VAL A 57 21.82 4.43 7.54
N PRO A 58 22.25 3.72 6.48
CA PRO A 58 22.51 4.37 5.21
C PRO A 58 21.22 4.93 4.60
N TYR A 59 21.38 5.94 3.73
CA TYR A 59 20.27 6.53 2.99
C TYR A 59 19.43 5.46 2.26
N ASP A 60 18.11 5.62 2.36
CA ASP A 60 17.13 4.85 1.61
C ASP A 60 15.95 5.75 1.21
N MET A 61 15.47 5.59 -0.03
CA MET A 61 14.37 6.40 -0.55
C MET A 61 13.04 6.12 0.15
N GLY A 62 12.89 4.94 0.78
CA GLY A 62 11.70 4.54 1.53
C GLY A 62 11.31 3.08 1.35
N THR A 63 10.28 2.68 2.11
CA THR A 63 9.73 1.32 2.16
C THR A 63 8.37 1.30 1.48
N PHE A 64 8.35 0.95 0.19
CA PHE A 64 7.16 0.88 -0.66
C PHE A 64 7.42 0.04 -1.91
N GLY A 65 6.35 -0.30 -2.66
CA GLY A 65 6.42 -1.03 -3.92
C GLY A 65 6.89 -2.47 -3.77
N SER A 66 6.81 -3.05 -2.57
CA SER A 66 7.18 -4.45 -2.28
C SER A 66 8.65 -4.80 -2.58
N ARG A 67 9.59 -3.84 -2.46
CA ARG A 67 10.99 -3.99 -2.89
C ARG A 67 11.99 -4.33 -1.78
N SER A 68 11.59 -4.33 -0.51
CA SER A 68 12.54 -4.40 0.60
C SER A 68 13.40 -5.66 0.57
N ILE A 69 12.81 -6.84 0.30
CA ILE A 69 13.56 -8.09 0.18
C ILE A 69 14.41 -8.12 -1.09
N ALA A 70 13.82 -7.77 -2.24
CA ALA A 70 14.52 -7.79 -3.53
C ALA A 70 15.73 -6.84 -3.59
N GLN A 71 15.69 -5.72 -2.88
CA GLN A 71 16.75 -4.72 -2.87
C GLN A 71 17.65 -4.88 -1.65
N ASP A 72 17.18 -4.44 -0.46
CA ASP A 72 18.01 -4.43 0.75
C ASP A 72 18.30 -5.83 1.27
N GLY A 73 17.35 -6.77 1.16
CA GLY A 73 17.58 -8.16 1.52
C GLY A 73 18.74 -8.78 0.75
N GLU A 74 18.85 -8.51 -0.56
CA GLU A 74 19.96 -9.01 -1.37
C GLU A 74 21.29 -8.31 -1.05
N ILE A 75 21.27 -7.02 -0.75
CA ILE A 75 22.47 -6.30 -0.27
C ILE A 75 22.96 -6.89 1.06
N LEU A 76 22.05 -7.13 2.00
CA LEU A 76 22.39 -7.71 3.30
C LEU A 76 22.89 -9.15 3.17
N ARG A 77 22.31 -9.93 2.24
CA ARG A 77 22.79 -11.28 1.92
C ARG A 77 24.24 -11.27 1.45
N ARG A 78 24.55 -10.43 0.46
CA ARG A 78 25.91 -10.29 -0.08
C ARG A 78 26.89 -9.81 0.98
N ALA A 79 26.50 -8.82 1.78
CA ALA A 79 27.30 -8.31 2.89
C ALA A 79 27.62 -9.41 3.91
N ALA A 80 26.62 -10.18 4.34
CA ALA A 80 26.80 -11.25 5.32
C ALA A 80 27.64 -12.43 4.78
N ALA A 81 27.40 -12.83 3.52
CA ALA A 81 28.21 -13.86 2.87
C ALA A 81 29.68 -13.46 2.75
N HIS A 82 29.95 -12.20 2.36
CA HIS A 82 31.32 -11.66 2.30
C HIS A 82 31.97 -11.58 3.68
N ALA A 83 31.21 -11.08 4.68
CA ALA A 83 31.67 -11.02 6.07
C ALA A 83 32.06 -12.42 6.61
N ARG A 84 31.27 -13.46 6.32
CA ARG A 84 31.62 -14.85 6.67
C ARG A 84 32.96 -15.26 6.10
N GLY A 85 33.22 -14.95 4.81
CA GLY A 85 34.51 -15.27 4.16
C GLY A 85 35.68 -14.55 4.81
N LEU A 86 35.53 -13.27 5.16
CA LEU A 86 36.56 -12.50 5.87
C LEU A 86 36.84 -13.07 7.26
N LEU A 87 35.81 -13.40 8.03
CA LEU A 87 35.94 -14.01 9.36
C LEU A 87 36.66 -15.35 9.29
N ALA A 88 36.31 -16.21 8.33
CA ALA A 88 36.98 -17.49 8.11
C ALA A 88 38.46 -17.34 7.75
N ALA A 89 38.83 -16.23 7.11
CA ALA A 89 40.20 -15.89 6.77
C ALA A 89 40.94 -15.13 7.90
N GLY A 90 40.32 -14.91 9.05
CA GLY A 90 40.89 -14.12 10.15
C GLY A 90 41.06 -12.64 9.83
N LYS A 91 40.29 -12.12 8.86
CA LYS A 91 40.40 -10.71 8.42
C LYS A 91 39.29 -9.85 9.06
N PRO A 92 39.55 -8.53 9.23
CA PRO A 92 38.53 -7.62 9.70
C PRO A 92 37.38 -7.50 8.71
N VAL A 93 36.14 -7.34 9.22
CA VAL A 93 34.91 -7.21 8.43
C VAL A 93 34.73 -5.74 8.03
N VAL A 94 35.50 -5.31 7.03
CA VAL A 94 35.52 -3.93 6.51
C VAL A 94 35.66 -3.93 4.99
N GLY A 95 35.25 -2.84 4.34
CA GLY A 95 35.46 -2.61 2.92
C GLY A 95 34.18 -2.73 2.07
N PRO A 96 34.32 -2.73 0.73
CA PRO A 96 33.19 -2.72 -0.17
C PRO A 96 32.42 -4.06 -0.11
N ILE A 97 31.09 -3.98 -0.32
CA ILE A 97 30.23 -5.16 -0.52
C ILE A 97 30.39 -5.57 -2.00
N PRO A 98 30.81 -6.82 -2.30
CA PRO A 98 30.93 -7.29 -3.68
C PRO A 98 29.57 -7.34 -4.40
N ASP A 99 29.59 -7.21 -5.72
CA ASP A 99 28.38 -7.38 -6.53
C ASP A 99 28.03 -8.85 -6.73
N ASP A 100 28.99 -9.74 -6.68
CA ASP A 100 28.82 -11.19 -6.70
C ASP A 100 28.84 -11.77 -5.27
N ALA A 101 28.16 -12.87 -5.09
CA ALA A 101 28.14 -13.62 -3.84
C ALA A 101 27.91 -15.11 -4.12
N PRO A 102 28.37 -15.99 -3.22
CA PRO A 102 28.09 -17.42 -3.33
C PRO A 102 26.58 -17.71 -3.33
N ALA A 103 26.22 -18.94 -3.71
CA ALA A 103 24.83 -19.40 -3.65
C ALA A 103 24.23 -19.10 -2.27
N PRO A 104 22.96 -18.66 -2.20
CA PRO A 104 22.32 -18.29 -0.95
C PRO A 104 22.29 -19.44 0.05
N ALA A 105 22.55 -19.11 1.32
CA ALA A 105 22.36 -20.06 2.41
C ALA A 105 20.88 -20.38 2.63
N SER A 106 20.61 -21.58 3.15
CA SER A 106 19.25 -21.98 3.52
C SER A 106 18.77 -21.18 4.71
N VAL A 107 17.62 -20.51 4.56
CA VAL A 107 17.08 -19.62 5.58
C VAL A 107 16.28 -20.42 6.62
N PRO A 108 16.42 -20.16 7.94
CA PRO A 108 15.69 -20.90 8.97
C PRO A 108 14.19 -20.59 8.93
N VAL A 109 13.36 -21.62 9.16
CA VAL A 109 11.89 -21.45 9.25
C VAL A 109 11.49 -20.70 10.51
N GLU A 110 12.06 -21.05 11.65
CA GLU A 110 11.80 -20.41 12.94
C GLU A 110 12.88 -19.34 13.28
N PRO A 111 12.51 -18.30 14.05
CA PRO A 111 11.18 -18.00 14.57
C PRO A 111 10.27 -17.45 13.47
N ARG A 112 8.95 -17.62 13.61
CA ARG A 112 7.98 -17.08 12.65
C ARG A 112 8.03 -15.55 12.59
N ARG A 113 8.08 -14.90 13.75
CA ARG A 113 8.20 -13.43 13.84
C ARG A 113 8.89 -13.02 15.14
N ILE A 114 10.03 -12.32 15.04
CA ILE A 114 10.84 -11.96 16.22
C ILE A 114 10.17 -10.89 17.09
N GLU A 115 9.32 -10.02 16.53
CA GLU A 115 8.61 -8.97 17.27
C GLU A 115 7.30 -9.47 17.93
N ALA A 116 6.77 -10.61 17.53
CA ALA A 116 5.47 -11.10 18.01
C ALA A 116 5.36 -11.18 19.54
N PRO A 117 6.37 -11.66 20.30
CA PRO A 117 6.32 -11.68 21.76
C PRO A 117 6.12 -10.32 22.40
N ASP A 118 6.69 -9.25 21.83
CA ASP A 118 6.55 -7.90 22.36
C ASP A 118 5.19 -7.28 21.97
N ILE A 119 4.70 -7.58 20.78
CA ILE A 119 3.37 -7.13 20.34
C ILE A 119 2.28 -7.72 21.23
N VAL A 120 2.23 -9.05 21.40
CA VAL A 120 1.17 -9.71 22.19
C VAL A 120 1.23 -9.44 23.69
N ARG A 121 2.39 -9.02 24.20
CA ARG A 121 2.57 -8.63 25.61
C ARG A 121 2.41 -7.13 25.85
N GLY A 122 2.03 -6.35 24.82
CA GLY A 122 1.87 -4.90 24.91
C GLY A 122 3.18 -4.14 25.18
N ARG A 123 4.34 -4.72 24.80
CA ARG A 123 5.65 -4.07 24.93
C ARG A 123 6.11 -3.37 23.65
N ALA A 124 5.50 -3.68 22.53
CA ALA A 124 5.74 -2.97 21.28
C ALA A 124 5.34 -1.50 21.44
N ARG A 125 6.20 -0.60 20.95
CA ARG A 125 5.97 0.85 21.06
C ARG A 125 5.50 1.42 19.73
N TYR A 126 4.38 2.10 19.81
CA TYR A 126 3.82 2.87 18.71
C TYR A 126 4.15 4.36 18.88
N THR A 127 3.94 5.15 17.84
CA THR A 127 4.23 6.61 17.90
C THR A 127 3.49 7.29 19.06
N ALA A 128 2.22 6.93 19.28
CA ALA A 128 1.40 7.50 20.36
C ALA A 128 1.89 7.12 21.78
N ASP A 129 2.77 6.11 21.90
CA ASP A 129 3.32 5.65 23.18
C ASP A 129 4.64 6.37 23.56
N VAL A 130 5.21 7.13 22.62
CA VAL A 130 6.44 7.91 22.90
C VAL A 130 6.18 8.94 24.00
N ARG A 131 7.04 8.96 25.01
CA ARG A 131 6.99 9.90 26.12
C ARG A 131 8.35 10.56 26.32
N LEU A 132 8.38 11.87 26.24
CA LEU A 132 9.55 12.69 26.49
C LEU A 132 9.33 13.61 27.70
N PRO A 133 10.39 14.00 28.43
CA PRO A 133 10.26 14.94 29.53
C PRO A 133 9.61 16.26 29.07
N ARG A 134 8.68 16.79 29.87
CA ARG A 134 7.95 18.04 29.61
C ARG A 134 7.19 18.09 28.27
N MET A 135 6.86 16.93 27.67
CA MET A 135 6.14 16.82 26.40
C MET A 135 4.73 17.38 26.51
N LEU A 136 4.33 18.14 25.49
CA LEU A 136 3.01 18.73 25.32
C LEU A 136 2.18 17.98 24.28
N ARG A 137 0.92 18.41 24.11
CA ARG A 137 -0.04 17.89 23.12
C ARG A 137 -0.39 18.97 22.13
N GLY A 138 -0.39 18.62 20.85
CA GLY A 138 -0.78 19.52 19.78
C GLY A 138 -2.16 19.17 19.21
N ALA A 139 -2.84 20.18 18.68
CA ALA A 139 -4.01 20.06 17.82
C ALA A 139 -3.95 21.15 16.74
N ILE A 140 -4.52 20.86 15.55
CA ILE A 140 -4.47 21.76 14.38
C ILE A 140 -5.89 22.21 14.03
N ALA A 141 -6.06 23.49 13.77
CA ALA A 141 -7.28 24.01 13.14
C ALA A 141 -7.23 23.69 11.64
N ARG A 142 -8.11 22.79 11.19
CA ARG A 142 -8.13 22.33 9.81
C ARG A 142 -8.85 23.30 8.90
N PRO A 143 -8.31 23.57 7.69
CA PRO A 143 -9.00 24.38 6.70
C PRO A 143 -10.30 23.68 6.24
N PRO A 144 -11.36 24.46 5.91
CA PRO A 144 -12.64 23.88 5.49
C PRO A 144 -12.59 23.17 4.14
N VAL A 145 -11.67 23.58 3.28
CA VAL A 145 -11.36 22.94 2.00
C VAL A 145 -9.85 22.98 1.75
N ARG A 146 -9.36 22.08 0.93
CA ARG A 146 -7.94 22.04 0.54
C ARG A 146 -7.51 23.38 -0.08
N GLY A 147 -6.37 23.92 0.37
CA GLY A 147 -5.80 25.17 -0.14
C GLY A 147 -6.38 26.45 0.48
N ALA A 148 -7.42 26.37 1.33
CA ALA A 148 -7.85 27.52 2.10
C ALA A 148 -6.76 27.93 3.10
N ARG A 149 -6.60 29.25 3.30
CA ARG A 149 -5.57 29.85 4.16
C ARG A 149 -6.20 30.74 5.21
N PRO A 150 -5.65 30.78 6.45
CA PRO A 150 -6.18 31.69 7.47
C PRO A 150 -5.91 33.14 7.08
N ALA A 151 -6.96 33.94 6.95
CA ALA A 151 -6.89 35.39 6.72
C ALA A 151 -6.78 36.15 8.05
N SER A 152 -7.63 35.77 9.01
CA SER A 152 -7.59 36.27 10.38
C SER A 152 -7.83 35.14 11.39
N VAL A 153 -7.35 35.32 12.60
CA VAL A 153 -7.53 34.36 13.72
C VAL A 153 -7.84 35.15 14.98
N ASP A 154 -9.00 34.99 15.57
CA ASP A 154 -9.27 35.39 16.95
C ASP A 154 -9.01 34.22 17.91
N ASP A 155 -8.06 34.39 18.81
CA ASP A 155 -7.59 33.34 19.71
C ASP A 155 -7.89 33.65 21.19
N ARG A 156 -8.66 34.71 21.51
CA ARG A 156 -8.93 35.16 22.89
C ARG A 156 -9.59 34.07 23.71
N ALA A 157 -10.62 33.44 23.17
CA ALA A 157 -11.32 32.34 23.84
C ALA A 157 -10.43 31.11 24.05
N ALA A 158 -9.64 30.75 23.04
CA ALA A 158 -8.72 29.65 23.12
C ALA A 158 -7.62 29.85 24.18
N ARG A 159 -7.06 31.06 24.28
CA ARG A 159 -6.06 31.42 25.31
C ARG A 159 -6.59 31.35 26.72
N ALA A 160 -7.89 31.57 26.93
CA ALA A 160 -8.52 31.50 28.23
C ALA A 160 -8.67 30.07 28.79
N ILE A 161 -8.48 29.05 27.96
CA ILE A 161 -8.62 27.65 28.39
C ILE A 161 -7.40 27.25 29.24
N PRO A 162 -7.61 26.79 30.50
CA PRO A 162 -6.53 26.39 31.39
C PRO A 162 -5.68 25.27 30.78
N GLY A 163 -4.35 25.41 30.88
CA GLY A 163 -3.40 24.43 30.34
C GLY A 163 -3.02 24.63 28.85
N VAL A 164 -3.57 25.62 28.17
CA VAL A 164 -3.07 26.08 26.87
C VAL A 164 -1.73 26.78 27.08
N VAL A 165 -0.71 26.31 26.35
CA VAL A 165 0.67 26.81 26.45
C VAL A 165 1.00 27.77 25.31
N ALA A 166 0.56 27.47 24.10
CA ALA A 166 0.81 28.31 22.94
C ALA A 166 -0.30 28.15 21.88
N ILE A 167 -0.59 29.26 21.20
CA ILE A 167 -1.34 29.27 19.94
C ILE A 167 -0.35 29.64 18.86
N VAL A 168 -0.20 28.74 17.90
CA VAL A 168 0.82 28.82 16.85
C VAL A 168 0.16 29.28 15.56
N ARG A 169 0.69 30.35 14.97
CA ARG A 169 0.35 30.87 13.64
C ARG A 169 1.63 30.89 12.84
N ASP A 170 1.71 30.00 11.87
CA ASP A 170 2.91 29.84 11.07
C ASP A 170 2.49 29.57 9.60
N GLY A 171 2.46 30.62 8.79
CA GLY A 171 1.98 30.55 7.41
C GLY A 171 0.55 30.04 7.31
N ASP A 172 0.40 28.86 6.73
CA ASP A 172 -0.89 28.18 6.57
C ASP A 172 -1.35 27.37 7.80
N LEU A 173 -0.44 27.13 8.76
CA LEU A 173 -0.72 26.35 9.94
C LEU A 173 -1.25 27.26 11.07
N VAL A 174 -2.42 26.90 11.58
CA VAL A 174 -2.94 27.39 12.86
C VAL A 174 -3.10 26.20 13.79
N GLY A 175 -2.44 26.24 14.95
CA GLY A 175 -2.48 25.13 15.89
C GLY A 175 -2.39 25.58 17.34
N VAL A 176 -2.74 24.67 18.24
CA VAL A 176 -2.70 24.87 19.69
C VAL A 176 -1.81 23.83 20.32
N VAL A 177 -1.00 24.26 21.28
CA VAL A 177 -0.20 23.38 22.13
C VAL A 177 -0.67 23.53 23.57
N ALA A 178 -0.99 22.41 24.22
CA ALA A 178 -1.49 22.37 25.59
C ALA A 178 -0.86 21.23 26.42
N GLU A 179 -1.08 21.24 27.72
CA GLU A 179 -0.59 20.19 28.62
C GLU A 179 -1.26 18.84 28.38
N ARG A 180 -2.56 18.84 27.97
CA ARG A 180 -3.36 17.64 27.74
C ARG A 180 -4.10 17.73 26.40
N GLN A 181 -4.32 16.58 25.76
CA GLN A 181 -5.01 16.51 24.47
C GLN A 181 -6.42 17.15 24.47
N PRO A 182 -7.30 16.90 25.48
CA PRO A 182 -8.62 17.54 25.50
C PRO A 182 -8.57 19.08 25.53
N GLN A 183 -7.55 19.66 26.19
CA GLN A 183 -7.34 21.11 26.24
C GLN A 183 -6.93 21.67 24.87
N ALA A 184 -6.02 20.97 24.17
CA ALA A 184 -5.61 21.38 22.83
C ALA A 184 -6.79 21.32 21.84
N VAL A 185 -7.60 20.26 21.90
CA VAL A 185 -8.79 20.11 21.05
C VAL A 185 -9.83 21.18 21.36
N ALA A 186 -10.17 21.39 22.64
CA ALA A 186 -11.13 22.42 23.04
C ALA A 186 -10.66 23.82 22.62
N ALA A 187 -9.36 24.10 22.72
CA ALA A 187 -8.81 25.39 22.31
C ALA A 187 -8.85 25.58 20.79
N VAL A 188 -8.60 24.53 19.99
CA VAL A 188 -8.79 24.61 18.53
C VAL A 188 -10.24 24.92 18.17
N GLN A 189 -11.20 24.30 18.87
CA GLN A 189 -12.65 24.56 18.66
C GLN A 189 -13.08 25.96 19.08
N ALA A 190 -12.35 26.60 19.98
CA ALA A 190 -12.60 27.96 20.43
C ALA A 190 -11.90 29.04 19.59
N LEU A 191 -11.13 28.67 18.58
CA LEU A 191 -10.56 29.60 17.61
C LEU A 191 -11.64 30.08 16.63
N GLU A 192 -11.72 31.38 16.40
CA GLU A 192 -12.49 31.95 15.31
C GLU A 192 -11.55 32.31 14.16
N ILE A 193 -11.71 31.66 13.01
CA ILE A 193 -10.78 31.80 11.88
C ILE A 193 -11.57 32.17 10.62
N ASP A 194 -11.20 33.30 10.03
CA ASP A 194 -11.64 33.65 8.67
C ASP A 194 -10.70 32.99 7.66
N TRP A 195 -11.26 32.28 6.72
CA TRP A 195 -10.49 31.56 5.71
C TRP A 195 -10.61 32.22 4.35
N THR A 196 -9.48 32.48 3.72
CA THR A 196 -9.44 32.79 2.28
C THR A 196 -9.52 31.49 1.49
N MET A 197 -10.54 31.37 0.67
CA MET A 197 -10.76 30.19 -0.16
C MET A 197 -9.81 30.17 -1.36
N PRO A 198 -9.37 29.00 -1.84
CA PRO A 198 -8.56 28.89 -3.05
C PRO A 198 -9.35 29.34 -4.28
N GLY A 199 -8.65 29.82 -5.31
CA GLY A 199 -9.24 29.98 -6.64
C GLY A 199 -9.59 28.63 -7.29
N PRO A 200 -10.26 28.65 -8.46
CA PRO A 200 -10.57 27.42 -9.19
C PRO A 200 -9.28 26.69 -9.55
N ALA A 201 -9.30 25.37 -9.37
CA ALA A 201 -8.19 24.50 -9.76
C ALA A 201 -8.13 24.37 -11.30
N ASP A 202 -6.93 24.13 -11.84
CA ASP A 202 -6.78 23.72 -13.24
C ASP A 202 -7.55 22.42 -13.47
N GLN A 203 -8.42 22.40 -14.48
CA GLN A 203 -9.26 21.26 -14.85
C GLN A 203 -8.72 20.51 -16.08
N SER A 204 -7.49 20.78 -16.49
CA SER A 204 -6.92 20.13 -17.68
C SER A 204 -6.59 18.66 -17.42
N THR A 205 -6.97 17.81 -18.37
CA THR A 205 -6.60 16.39 -18.40
C THR A 205 -5.30 16.20 -19.18
N THR A 206 -4.41 15.36 -18.67
CA THR A 206 -3.17 14.98 -19.37
C THR A 206 -3.26 13.54 -19.82
N SER A 207 -3.23 13.31 -21.14
CA SER A 207 -3.23 11.96 -21.72
C SER A 207 -1.79 11.47 -21.93
N ILE A 208 -1.52 10.24 -21.51
CA ILE A 208 -0.20 9.59 -21.53
C ILE A 208 -0.35 8.20 -22.16
N PRO A 209 0.12 7.97 -23.37
CA PRO A 209 0.13 6.63 -23.94
C PRO A 209 1.18 5.76 -23.24
N ILE A 210 0.79 4.54 -22.86
CA ILE A 210 1.66 3.47 -22.35
C ILE A 210 2.05 2.54 -23.51
N SER A 211 1.09 2.24 -24.39
CA SER A 211 1.30 1.51 -25.62
C SER A 211 0.43 2.11 -26.71
N GLU A 212 1.00 2.34 -27.88
CA GLU A 212 0.29 2.85 -29.05
C GLU A 212 0.30 1.81 -30.16
N ASP A 213 -0.88 1.40 -30.63
CA ASP A 213 -1.04 0.51 -31.76
C ASP A 213 -2.23 0.93 -32.61
N ALA A 214 -1.95 1.55 -33.75
CA ALA A 214 -2.97 2.03 -34.68
C ALA A 214 -3.82 0.88 -35.31
N ALA A 215 -3.32 -0.34 -35.29
CA ALA A 215 -4.04 -1.51 -35.82
C ALA A 215 -5.05 -2.09 -34.83
N ALA A 216 -4.98 -1.73 -33.54
CA ALA A 216 -5.82 -2.32 -32.50
C ALA A 216 -7.31 -2.17 -32.80
N ALA A 217 -7.78 -0.99 -33.22
CA ALA A 217 -9.20 -0.75 -33.54
C ALA A 217 -9.68 -1.62 -34.71
N GLY A 218 -8.87 -1.73 -35.76
CA GLY A 218 -9.21 -2.60 -36.91
C GLY A 218 -9.25 -4.09 -36.55
N ALA A 219 -8.31 -4.53 -35.70
CA ALA A 219 -8.26 -5.90 -35.22
C ALA A 219 -9.42 -6.24 -34.27
N LEU A 220 -9.85 -5.29 -33.40
CA LEU A 220 -11.05 -5.42 -32.59
C LEU A 220 -12.31 -5.57 -33.44
N ALA A 221 -12.48 -4.73 -34.45
CA ALA A 221 -13.62 -4.79 -35.38
C ALA A 221 -13.69 -6.11 -36.17
N ALA A 222 -12.56 -6.76 -36.41
CA ALA A 222 -12.45 -8.06 -37.12
C ALA A 222 -12.49 -9.28 -36.18
N ALA A 223 -12.53 -9.08 -34.87
CA ALA A 223 -12.51 -10.17 -33.90
C ALA A 223 -13.73 -11.07 -34.00
N ALA A 224 -13.54 -12.38 -33.82
CA ALA A 224 -14.65 -13.36 -33.80
C ALA A 224 -15.55 -13.21 -32.56
N THR A 225 -14.95 -12.84 -31.44
CA THR A 225 -15.66 -12.43 -30.22
C THR A 225 -15.07 -11.11 -29.73
N HIS A 226 -15.92 -10.12 -29.47
CA HIS A 226 -15.54 -8.79 -29.01
C HIS A 226 -16.39 -8.42 -27.80
N VAL A 227 -15.76 -7.88 -26.75
CA VAL A 227 -16.42 -7.37 -25.56
C VAL A 227 -15.85 -6.00 -25.23
N GLU A 228 -16.74 -5.07 -24.92
CA GLU A 228 -16.45 -3.73 -24.44
C GLU A 228 -17.12 -3.54 -23.08
N ALA A 229 -16.43 -2.91 -22.14
CA ALA A 229 -16.97 -2.65 -20.81
C ALA A 229 -16.31 -1.43 -20.15
N LEU A 230 -17.14 -0.70 -19.38
CA LEU A 230 -16.69 0.37 -18.50
C LEU A 230 -16.69 -0.14 -17.05
N TYR A 231 -15.52 -0.10 -16.41
CA TYR A 231 -15.38 -0.39 -14.98
C TYR A 231 -15.12 0.89 -14.20
N SER A 232 -15.57 0.95 -12.95
CA SER A 232 -15.32 2.11 -12.10
C SER A 232 -15.07 1.77 -10.65
N MET A 233 -14.24 2.59 -10.02
CA MET A 233 -13.93 2.49 -8.60
C MET A 233 -13.94 3.86 -7.94
N PRO A 234 -14.50 3.97 -6.72
CA PRO A 234 -14.56 5.23 -5.98
C PRO A 234 -13.23 5.56 -5.33
N TYR A 235 -13.12 6.79 -4.83
CA TYR A 235 -12.11 7.13 -3.84
C TYR A 235 -12.26 6.26 -2.59
N ILE A 236 -11.14 5.77 -2.07
CA ILE A 236 -11.10 5.13 -0.75
C ILE A 236 -9.98 5.74 0.11
N SER A 237 -10.17 5.74 1.43
CA SER A 237 -9.15 6.16 2.38
C SER A 237 -8.15 5.04 2.65
N ASN A 238 -6.89 5.37 2.96
CA ASN A 238 -5.94 4.40 3.52
C ASN A 238 -6.45 3.82 4.86
N ALA A 239 -7.26 4.56 5.58
CA ALA A 239 -7.97 4.18 6.80
C ALA A 239 -7.13 3.36 7.80
N PRO A 240 -5.91 3.81 8.20
CA PRO A 240 -5.14 3.11 9.21
C PRO A 240 -5.94 3.02 10.52
N ILE A 241 -5.89 1.88 11.21
CA ILE A 241 -6.69 1.64 12.43
C ILE A 241 -6.36 2.67 13.52
N GLY A 242 -5.08 2.99 13.73
CA GLY A 242 -4.65 4.11 14.55
C GLY A 242 -4.39 5.34 13.68
N PRO A 243 -4.99 6.51 14.01
CA PRO A 243 -4.72 7.74 13.26
C PRO A 243 -3.24 8.12 13.27
N SER A 244 -2.85 8.90 12.25
CA SER A 244 -1.48 9.39 12.09
C SER A 244 -1.01 10.19 13.30
N ALA A 245 0.23 9.95 13.73
CA ALA A 245 0.83 10.62 14.87
C ALA A 245 2.32 10.87 14.67
N ALA A 246 2.83 11.93 15.29
CA ALA A 246 4.26 12.22 15.39
C ALA A 246 4.60 12.91 16.72
N VAL A 247 5.79 12.62 17.26
CA VAL A 247 6.39 13.41 18.33
C VAL A 247 7.58 14.14 17.76
N ALA A 248 7.61 15.44 17.93
CA ALA A 248 8.75 16.28 17.55
C ALA A 248 9.37 16.93 18.77
N ASP A 249 10.69 16.91 18.87
CA ASP A 249 11.50 17.65 19.84
C ASP A 249 12.47 18.54 19.07
N VAL A 250 12.09 19.80 18.88
CA VAL A 250 12.88 20.80 18.18
C VAL A 250 13.63 21.67 19.20
N ARG A 251 14.94 21.75 19.05
CA ARG A 251 15.87 22.49 19.89
C ARG A 251 16.67 23.50 19.08
N ALA A 252 17.47 24.31 19.75
CA ALA A 252 18.31 25.29 19.07
C ALA A 252 19.39 24.66 18.17
N ASP A 253 19.86 23.45 18.50
CA ASP A 253 20.91 22.69 17.84
C ASP A 253 20.40 21.59 16.89
N GLY A 254 19.10 21.37 16.79
CA GLY A 254 18.55 20.36 15.90
C GLY A 254 17.15 19.90 16.27
N ALA A 255 16.69 18.83 15.60
CA ALA A 255 15.38 18.26 15.83
C ALA A 255 15.42 16.72 15.85
N THR A 256 14.61 16.11 16.73
CA THR A 256 14.36 14.67 16.70
C THR A 256 12.88 14.42 16.48
N ILE A 257 12.56 13.61 15.46
CA ILE A 257 11.19 13.26 15.07
C ILE A 257 10.96 11.77 15.28
N TYR A 258 9.95 11.42 16.07
CA TYR A 258 9.46 10.06 16.24
C TYR A 258 8.14 9.93 15.49
N ALA A 259 8.09 9.12 14.45
CA ALA A 259 6.88 8.99 13.62
C ALA A 259 6.78 7.61 12.98
N GLY A 260 5.56 7.15 12.74
CA GLY A 260 5.31 6.09 11.78
C GLY A 260 5.51 6.66 10.39
N THR A 261 6.59 6.31 9.72
CA THR A 261 6.91 6.81 8.38
C THR A 261 7.44 5.70 7.48
N GLN A 262 7.06 5.74 6.20
CA GLN A 262 7.65 4.87 5.17
C GLN A 262 8.90 5.48 4.53
N ARG A 263 9.17 6.78 4.79
CA ARG A 263 10.24 7.57 4.18
C ARG A 263 11.02 8.36 5.22
N PRO A 264 11.84 7.72 6.05
CA PRO A 264 12.56 8.43 7.13
C PRO A 264 13.41 9.61 6.63
N PHE A 265 14.18 9.40 5.56
CA PHE A 265 15.01 10.45 4.97
C PHE A 265 14.18 11.53 4.27
N GLY A 266 13.08 11.16 3.59
CA GLY A 266 12.13 12.13 3.02
C GLY A 266 11.46 12.97 4.11
N LEU A 267 11.02 12.36 5.20
CA LEU A 267 10.47 13.08 6.36
C LEU A 267 11.52 14.02 6.98
N ARG A 268 12.78 13.57 7.11
CA ARG A 268 13.90 14.37 7.59
C ARG A 268 14.05 15.66 6.77
N ASP A 269 14.15 15.50 5.45
CA ASP A 269 14.42 16.61 4.53
C ASP A 269 13.23 17.59 4.48
N GLU A 270 12.00 17.08 4.45
CA GLU A 270 10.78 17.89 4.44
C GLU A 270 10.55 18.63 5.77
N VAL A 271 10.85 18.01 6.91
CA VAL A 271 10.83 18.69 8.22
C VAL A 271 11.90 19.76 8.29
N ALA A 272 13.13 19.47 7.88
CA ALA A 272 14.24 20.44 7.87
C ALA A 272 13.86 21.69 7.07
N ALA A 273 13.31 21.50 5.87
CA ALA A 273 12.81 22.61 5.03
C ALA A 273 11.68 23.40 5.72
N ALA A 274 10.72 22.71 6.34
CA ALA A 274 9.57 23.34 6.99
C ALA A 274 9.94 24.18 8.23
N ILE A 275 10.95 23.75 8.98
CA ILE A 275 11.41 24.51 10.17
C ILE A 275 12.66 25.35 9.93
N GLY A 276 13.22 25.35 8.71
CA GLY A 276 14.31 26.21 8.29
C GLY A 276 15.66 25.87 8.94
N ILE A 277 16.03 24.58 9.02
CA ILE A 277 17.35 24.11 9.51
C ILE A 277 17.98 23.14 8.50
N ALA A 278 19.26 22.82 8.68
CA ALA A 278 19.93 21.83 7.83
C ALA A 278 19.36 20.42 8.04
N ALA A 279 19.27 19.63 6.98
CA ALA A 279 18.73 18.26 7.04
C ALA A 279 19.52 17.35 7.99
N GLU A 280 20.83 17.55 8.07
CA GLU A 280 21.75 16.81 8.95
C GLU A 280 21.50 17.08 10.44
N ALA A 281 20.88 18.22 10.77
CA ALA A 281 20.46 18.57 12.13
C ALA A 281 19.11 17.93 12.52
N VAL A 282 18.45 17.21 11.61
CA VAL A 282 17.20 16.50 11.87
C VAL A 282 17.46 15.01 11.92
N ARG A 283 17.11 14.37 13.03
CA ARG A 283 17.08 12.90 13.18
C ARG A 283 15.63 12.39 13.15
N VAL A 284 15.37 11.40 12.33
CA VAL A 284 14.09 10.66 12.33
C VAL A 284 14.30 9.29 12.92
N ILE A 285 13.51 8.94 13.92
CA ILE A 285 13.49 7.63 14.58
C ILE A 285 12.13 6.98 14.31
N PRO A 286 12.04 6.09 13.32
CA PRO A 286 10.78 5.45 12.98
C PRO A 286 10.18 4.68 14.15
N GLN A 287 8.87 4.81 14.32
CA GLN A 287 8.07 4.07 15.29
C GLN A 287 7.09 3.17 14.55
N LEU A 288 6.57 2.14 15.21
CA LEU A 288 5.50 1.33 14.65
C LEU A 288 4.25 2.19 14.41
N PRO A 289 3.69 2.23 13.20
CA PRO A 289 2.36 2.78 12.97
C PRO A 289 1.29 1.70 13.22
N SER A 290 0.06 2.13 13.47
CA SER A 290 -1.09 1.22 13.60
C SER A 290 -1.75 0.94 12.25
N GLY A 291 -0.96 0.55 11.27
CA GLY A 291 -1.30 0.43 9.87
C GLY A 291 -0.75 1.60 9.05
N THR A 292 -0.52 1.38 7.76
CA THR A 292 -0.02 2.43 6.85
C THR A 292 -0.67 2.40 5.48
N TYR A 293 -0.57 1.29 4.75
CA TYR A 293 -1.18 1.07 3.44
C TYR A 293 -0.88 2.15 2.38
N GLY A 294 0.22 2.90 2.57
CA GLY A 294 0.60 4.06 1.76
C GLY A 294 0.49 5.40 2.49
N ARG A 295 -0.37 5.53 3.52
CA ARG A 295 -0.63 6.76 4.28
C ARG A 295 0.65 7.43 4.80
N ASN A 296 1.54 6.66 5.37
CA ASN A 296 2.76 7.16 6.02
C ASN A 296 3.92 7.39 5.04
N SER A 297 3.67 7.39 3.73
CA SER A 297 4.58 7.96 2.73
C SER A 297 4.55 9.49 2.72
N LEU A 298 3.55 10.10 3.37
CA LEU A 298 3.41 11.53 3.55
C LEU A 298 4.02 11.98 4.88
N SER A 299 4.56 13.19 4.91
CA SER A 299 5.28 13.77 6.06
C SER A 299 4.45 14.77 6.87
N ASP A 300 3.17 14.95 6.53
CA ASP A 300 2.28 15.99 7.03
C ASP A 300 2.27 16.08 8.57
N VAL A 301 1.91 15.00 9.25
CA VAL A 301 1.83 14.99 10.73
C VAL A 301 3.19 15.27 11.39
N GLY A 302 4.29 14.80 10.76
CA GLY A 302 5.66 15.07 11.27
C GLY A 302 6.06 16.53 11.12
N ILE A 303 5.72 17.15 9.99
CA ILE A 303 5.96 18.58 9.72
C ILE A 303 5.13 19.43 10.69
N GLU A 304 3.83 19.13 10.84
CA GLU A 304 2.95 19.84 11.76
C GLU A 304 3.47 19.78 13.22
N ALA A 305 3.85 18.59 13.70
CA ALA A 305 4.42 18.39 15.03
C ALA A 305 5.71 19.18 15.22
N ALA A 306 6.60 19.21 14.21
CA ALA A 306 7.86 19.94 14.26
C ALA A 306 7.64 21.46 14.34
N ARG A 307 6.70 22.01 13.54
CA ARG A 307 6.33 23.43 13.57
C ARG A 307 5.76 23.84 14.95
N LEU A 308 4.89 23.01 15.53
CA LEU A 308 4.36 23.23 16.89
C LEU A 308 5.47 23.19 17.95
N SER A 309 6.36 22.19 17.87
CA SER A 309 7.48 22.04 18.82
C SER A 309 8.46 23.21 18.73
N LYS A 310 8.81 23.66 17.51
CA LYS A 310 9.65 24.84 17.27
C LYS A 310 9.06 26.09 17.95
N ALA A 311 7.74 26.31 17.76
CA ALA A 311 7.07 27.49 18.29
C ALA A 311 7.00 27.54 19.81
N CYS A 312 6.92 26.41 20.51
CA CYS A 312 6.82 26.37 21.98
C CYS A 312 8.14 25.97 22.69
N GLY A 313 9.20 25.58 21.94
CA GLY A 313 10.51 25.17 22.49
C GLY A 313 10.46 23.92 23.37
N ARG A 314 9.44 23.07 23.21
CA ARG A 314 9.23 21.84 23.99
C ARG A 314 8.80 20.69 23.08
N PRO A 315 9.04 19.42 23.49
CA PRO A 315 8.52 18.28 22.75
C PRO A 315 7.00 18.33 22.62
N VAL A 316 6.48 18.03 21.42
CA VAL A 316 5.03 18.00 21.14
C VAL A 316 4.66 16.66 20.51
N LEU A 317 3.66 15.98 21.10
CA LEU A 317 2.93 14.91 20.41
C LEU A 317 1.73 15.52 19.69
N LEU A 318 1.69 15.37 18.39
CA LEU A 318 0.51 15.60 17.56
C LEU A 318 -0.04 14.25 17.13
N GLN A 319 -1.32 14.03 17.34
CA GLN A 319 -2.06 12.88 16.84
C GLN A 319 -3.36 13.38 16.22
N TRP A 320 -3.58 13.02 14.96
CA TRP A 320 -4.82 13.33 14.27
C TRP A 320 -6.00 12.58 14.88
N THR A 321 -7.19 13.14 14.77
CA THR A 321 -8.43 12.42 15.10
C THR A 321 -8.81 11.48 13.94
N ARG A 322 -9.77 10.58 14.15
CA ARG A 322 -10.31 9.74 13.08
C ARG A 322 -11.00 10.59 12.00
N GLU A 323 -11.70 11.62 12.39
CA GLU A 323 -12.34 12.57 11.48
C GLU A 323 -11.29 13.30 10.61
N GLU A 324 -10.20 13.79 11.22
CA GLU A 324 -9.11 14.42 10.50
C GLU A 324 -8.45 13.45 9.50
N GLU A 325 -8.28 12.17 9.87
CA GLU A 325 -7.68 11.17 9.00
C GLU A 325 -8.52 10.94 7.73
N PHE A 326 -9.85 10.98 7.82
CA PHE A 326 -10.72 10.89 6.65
C PHE A 326 -10.78 12.21 5.88
N ALA A 327 -10.95 13.34 6.56
CA ALA A 327 -11.17 14.63 5.92
C ALA A 327 -9.90 15.24 5.31
N GLN A 328 -8.74 15.02 5.91
CA GLN A 328 -7.45 15.63 5.51
C GLN A 328 -6.44 14.61 4.99
N GLY A 329 -6.63 13.33 5.31
CA GLY A 329 -5.80 12.25 4.80
C GLY A 329 -5.93 12.10 3.27
N PRO A 330 -4.96 11.44 2.63
CA PRO A 330 -5.05 11.20 1.21
C PRO A 330 -6.05 10.08 0.90
N ALA A 331 -6.62 10.14 -0.30
CA ALA A 331 -7.43 9.07 -0.87
C ALA A 331 -6.65 8.30 -1.94
N ARG A 332 -6.93 7.01 -2.09
CA ARG A 332 -6.67 6.30 -3.34
C ARG A 332 -7.49 6.97 -4.42
N PRO A 333 -6.93 7.30 -5.60
CA PRO A 333 -7.68 7.86 -6.72
C PRO A 333 -8.94 7.06 -7.06
N ALA A 334 -9.99 7.76 -7.50
CA ALA A 334 -11.08 7.15 -8.22
C ALA A 334 -10.65 6.89 -9.66
N CYS A 335 -11.26 5.93 -10.33
CA CYS A 335 -11.00 5.67 -11.74
C CYS A 335 -12.24 5.18 -12.49
N ALA A 336 -12.25 5.46 -13.79
CA ALA A 336 -13.11 4.87 -14.79
C ALA A 336 -12.23 4.25 -15.88
N LEU A 337 -12.48 3.00 -16.23
CA LEU A 337 -11.64 2.16 -17.05
C LEU A 337 -12.47 1.67 -18.24
N ASP A 338 -12.29 2.30 -19.40
CA ASP A 338 -12.91 1.90 -20.65
C ASP A 338 -12.01 0.88 -21.35
N ILE A 339 -12.54 -0.31 -21.60
CA ILE A 339 -11.73 -1.45 -21.99
C ILE A 339 -12.44 -2.29 -23.04
N GLU A 340 -11.75 -2.59 -24.13
CA GLU A 340 -12.20 -3.46 -25.20
C GLU A 340 -11.21 -4.59 -25.44
N ALA A 341 -11.71 -5.79 -25.68
CA ALA A 341 -10.85 -6.92 -26.05
C ALA A 341 -11.55 -7.83 -27.07
N GLY A 342 -10.75 -8.38 -27.97
CA GLY A 342 -11.20 -9.28 -28.99
C GLY A 342 -10.39 -10.57 -29.08
N THR A 343 -11.06 -11.66 -29.46
CA THR A 343 -10.41 -12.95 -29.75
C THR A 343 -10.74 -13.45 -31.16
N ASP A 344 -9.89 -14.29 -31.70
CA ASP A 344 -10.16 -15.09 -32.88
C ASP A 344 -11.15 -16.25 -32.58
N ALA A 345 -11.47 -17.05 -33.60
CA ALA A 345 -12.37 -18.19 -33.45
C ALA A 345 -11.82 -19.26 -32.49
N GLU A 346 -10.50 -19.40 -32.39
CA GLU A 346 -9.80 -20.33 -31.51
C GLU A 346 -9.65 -19.81 -30.08
N GLY A 347 -10.07 -18.56 -29.80
CA GLY A 347 -10.00 -17.93 -28.47
C GLY A 347 -8.62 -17.34 -28.14
N ARG A 348 -7.80 -17.03 -29.13
CA ARG A 348 -6.56 -16.27 -28.93
C ARG A 348 -6.87 -14.80 -28.99
N PHE A 349 -6.29 -14.00 -28.07
CA PHE A 349 -6.44 -12.56 -28.13
C PHE A 349 -5.87 -12.02 -29.45
N VAL A 350 -6.63 -11.15 -30.10
CA VAL A 350 -6.19 -10.46 -31.32
C VAL A 350 -5.91 -9.00 -31.07
N ALA A 351 -6.70 -8.36 -30.21
CA ALA A 351 -6.48 -6.96 -29.88
C ALA A 351 -7.05 -6.60 -28.50
N TRP A 352 -6.52 -5.49 -27.96
CA TRP A 352 -6.88 -4.92 -26.67
C TRP A 352 -6.75 -3.40 -26.72
N ARG A 353 -7.80 -2.68 -26.30
CA ARG A 353 -7.78 -1.23 -26.06
C ARG A 353 -8.14 -0.96 -24.62
N TYR A 354 -7.44 -0.01 -24.00
CA TYR A 354 -7.59 0.32 -22.61
C TYR A 354 -7.38 1.82 -22.40
N ASP A 355 -8.40 2.51 -21.98
CA ASP A 355 -8.38 3.92 -21.63
C ASP A 355 -8.73 4.10 -20.16
N GLU A 356 -7.76 4.56 -19.35
CA GLU A 356 -7.93 4.79 -17.92
C GLU A 356 -8.10 6.28 -17.64
N HIS A 357 -9.23 6.67 -17.08
CA HIS A 357 -9.51 7.99 -16.54
C HIS A 357 -9.34 7.96 -15.01
N THR A 358 -8.33 8.65 -14.48
CA THR A 358 -7.99 8.60 -13.07
C THR A 358 -7.28 9.86 -12.60
N ASN A 359 -7.20 10.04 -11.29
CA ASN A 359 -6.33 11.05 -10.70
C ASN A 359 -4.95 10.45 -10.42
N ALA A 360 -3.90 11.27 -10.37
CA ALA A 360 -2.56 10.74 -10.11
C ALA A 360 -2.41 10.21 -8.68
N HIS A 361 -1.69 9.10 -8.55
CA HIS A 361 -1.18 8.60 -7.28
C HIS A 361 0.00 9.46 -6.83
N GLY A 362 -0.29 10.62 -6.20
CA GLY A 362 0.73 11.57 -5.80
C GLY A 362 1.60 11.13 -4.62
N TYR A 363 2.85 11.60 -4.61
CA TYR A 363 3.69 11.64 -3.42
C TYR A 363 3.76 13.09 -2.95
N GLY A 364 3.31 13.37 -1.72
CA GLY A 364 3.52 14.68 -1.11
C GLY A 364 2.71 15.85 -1.69
N GLY A 365 1.68 15.59 -2.50
CA GLY A 365 0.72 16.62 -2.93
C GLY A 365 1.03 17.33 -4.24
N ALA A 366 2.15 17.09 -4.90
CA ALA A 366 2.40 17.54 -6.25
C ALA A 366 2.12 16.42 -7.25
N LEU A 367 1.34 16.72 -8.29
CA LEU A 367 1.07 15.81 -9.39
C LEU A 367 2.33 15.73 -10.26
N ASP A 368 3.06 14.62 -10.19
CA ASP A 368 4.14 14.37 -11.15
C ASP A 368 3.63 13.39 -12.21
N VAL A 369 3.05 13.93 -13.28
CA VAL A 369 2.51 13.16 -14.40
C VAL A 369 3.55 12.24 -15.04
N ARG A 370 4.85 12.56 -14.93
CA ARG A 370 5.94 11.69 -15.43
C ARG A 370 6.03 10.36 -14.69
N ARG A 371 5.46 10.26 -13.49
CA ARG A 371 5.38 9.04 -12.70
C ARG A 371 4.11 8.24 -12.94
N ALA A 372 3.12 8.80 -13.62
CA ALA A 372 1.84 8.14 -13.88
C ALA A 372 2.00 6.76 -14.54
N PRO A 373 2.90 6.52 -15.52
CA PRO A 373 3.13 5.18 -16.06
C PRO A 373 3.53 4.14 -15.01
N PHE A 374 4.21 4.55 -13.94
CA PHE A 374 4.69 3.67 -12.87
C PHE A 374 3.73 3.60 -11.67
N THR A 375 2.74 4.46 -11.60
CA THR A 375 1.78 4.54 -10.49
C THR A 375 0.36 4.24 -10.96
N SER A 376 -0.27 5.12 -11.70
CA SER A 376 -1.62 4.92 -12.28
C SER A 376 -1.63 3.84 -13.36
N GLY A 377 -0.61 3.77 -14.22
CA GLY A 377 -0.46 2.72 -15.24
C GLY A 377 0.10 1.38 -14.73
N ARG A 378 0.24 1.20 -13.43
CA ARG A 378 0.77 -0.06 -12.89
C ARG A 378 -0.15 -1.22 -13.19
N ASN A 379 0.37 -2.24 -13.92
CA ASN A 379 -0.41 -3.37 -14.40
C ASN A 379 -1.56 -3.04 -15.36
N ALA A 380 -1.56 -1.87 -16.02
CA ALA A 380 -2.51 -1.54 -17.08
C ALA A 380 -2.27 -2.39 -18.35
N VAL A 381 -1.07 -2.92 -18.54
CA VAL A 381 -0.73 -3.88 -19.59
C VAL A 381 -1.02 -5.29 -19.08
N PRO A 382 -1.95 -6.02 -19.73
CA PRO A 382 -2.27 -7.41 -19.36
C PRO A 382 -1.09 -8.37 -19.57
N PRO A 383 -0.88 -9.37 -18.70
CA PRO A 383 0.23 -10.31 -18.82
C PRO A 383 -0.08 -11.48 -19.80
N TYR A 384 -0.70 -11.18 -20.92
CA TYR A 384 -1.14 -12.15 -21.92
C TYR A 384 -0.51 -11.86 -23.28
N ALA A 385 -0.50 -12.85 -24.17
CA ALA A 385 -0.06 -12.69 -25.56
C ALA A 385 -1.14 -11.94 -26.35
N ILE A 386 -0.97 -10.64 -26.53
CA ILE A 386 -1.88 -9.76 -27.27
C ILE A 386 -1.12 -9.12 -28.41
N PRO A 387 -1.42 -9.44 -29.68
CA PRO A 387 -0.71 -8.89 -30.84
C PRO A 387 -0.87 -7.38 -31.02
N HIS A 388 -2.09 -6.86 -30.81
CA HIS A 388 -2.42 -5.44 -30.98
C HIS A 388 -2.89 -4.83 -29.68
N LEU A 389 -2.07 -3.96 -29.08
CA LEU A 389 -2.29 -3.42 -27.74
C LEU A 389 -2.21 -1.88 -27.74
N ALA A 390 -3.29 -1.20 -27.38
CA ALA A 390 -3.33 0.23 -27.13
C ALA A 390 -3.76 0.50 -25.68
N VAL A 391 -2.95 1.25 -24.93
CA VAL A 391 -3.18 1.60 -23.53
C VAL A 391 -2.89 3.07 -23.33
N THR A 392 -3.89 3.85 -22.88
CA THR A 392 -3.77 5.29 -22.61
C THR A 392 -4.23 5.62 -21.19
N LEU A 393 -3.49 6.47 -20.50
CA LEU A 393 -3.88 7.05 -19.23
C LEU A 393 -4.33 8.48 -19.43
N HIS A 394 -5.48 8.83 -18.88
CA HIS A 394 -6.02 10.19 -18.82
C HIS A 394 -5.96 10.64 -17.36
N ILE A 395 -4.94 11.44 -17.04
CA ILE A 395 -4.74 11.95 -15.68
C ILE A 395 -5.55 13.23 -15.50
N GLU A 396 -6.58 13.13 -14.68
CA GLU A 396 -7.52 14.19 -14.38
C GLU A 396 -7.18 14.88 -13.05
N PRO A 397 -7.48 16.16 -12.89
CA PRO A 397 -7.34 16.84 -11.61
C PRO A 397 -8.28 16.24 -10.56
N SER A 398 -7.90 16.35 -9.29
CA SER A 398 -8.71 15.89 -8.16
C SER A 398 -8.95 17.00 -7.15
N GLU A 399 -10.20 17.14 -6.71
CA GLU A 399 -10.55 18.00 -5.58
C GLU A 399 -10.01 17.45 -4.26
N LEU A 400 -9.93 16.12 -4.14
CA LEU A 400 -9.35 15.45 -2.98
C LEU A 400 -7.83 15.38 -3.09
N ARG A 401 -7.17 15.32 -1.95
CA ARG A 401 -5.76 14.96 -1.88
C ARG A 401 -5.63 13.47 -2.19
N THR A 402 -4.92 13.14 -3.27
CA THR A 402 -4.67 11.75 -3.65
C THR A 402 -3.24 11.34 -3.31
N ALA A 403 -3.05 10.08 -2.93
CA ALA A 403 -1.74 9.48 -2.75
C ALA A 403 -1.79 7.96 -2.94
N SER A 404 -0.63 7.34 -2.79
CA SER A 404 -0.48 5.89 -2.93
C SER A 404 -1.33 5.14 -1.91
N PHE A 405 -2.03 4.13 -2.40
CA PHE A 405 -2.64 3.07 -1.62
C PHE A 405 -1.88 1.77 -1.91
N ARG A 406 -1.98 0.76 -1.05
CA ARG A 406 -1.38 -0.57 -1.26
C ARG A 406 -1.72 -1.11 -2.64
N SER A 407 -0.72 -1.43 -3.46
CA SER A 407 -0.75 -1.83 -4.88
C SER A 407 -0.76 -0.70 -5.92
N LEU A 408 -0.88 0.58 -5.52
CA LEU A 408 -1.09 1.68 -6.47
C LEU A 408 -2.35 1.39 -7.30
N ALA A 409 -2.33 1.66 -8.62
CA ALA A 409 -3.45 1.34 -9.51
C ALA A 409 -3.49 -0.12 -10.00
N ALA A 410 -2.53 -0.98 -9.60
CA ALA A 410 -2.55 -2.37 -10.08
C ALA A 410 -3.85 -3.12 -9.70
N ALA A 411 -4.42 -2.84 -8.53
CA ALA A 411 -5.66 -3.49 -8.12
C ALA A 411 -6.85 -3.05 -8.96
N GLU A 412 -6.88 -1.77 -9.34
CA GLU A 412 -7.87 -1.17 -10.22
C GLU A 412 -7.77 -1.77 -11.62
N ASN A 413 -6.57 -1.70 -12.19
CA ASN A 413 -6.31 -2.18 -13.55
C ASN A 413 -6.59 -3.67 -13.70
N VAL A 414 -6.15 -4.49 -12.75
CA VAL A 414 -6.39 -5.94 -12.77
C VAL A 414 -7.86 -6.28 -12.49
N PHE A 415 -8.60 -5.45 -11.72
CA PHE A 415 -10.03 -5.64 -11.58
C PHE A 415 -10.73 -5.58 -12.94
N ALA A 416 -10.47 -4.55 -13.74
CA ALA A 416 -11.06 -4.42 -15.08
C ALA A 416 -10.56 -5.50 -16.04
N ILE A 417 -9.25 -5.72 -16.11
CA ILE A 417 -8.61 -6.68 -17.01
C ILE A 417 -9.15 -8.10 -16.78
N GLU A 418 -9.08 -8.58 -15.54
CA GLU A 418 -9.42 -9.95 -15.20
C GLU A 418 -10.94 -10.21 -15.20
N SER A 419 -11.74 -9.14 -14.97
CA SER A 419 -13.19 -9.23 -15.15
C SER A 419 -13.59 -9.28 -16.63
N LEU A 420 -12.96 -8.47 -17.50
CA LEU A 420 -13.23 -8.49 -18.93
C LEU A 420 -12.84 -9.84 -19.57
N ILE A 421 -11.73 -10.45 -19.14
CA ILE A 421 -11.33 -11.79 -19.60
C ILE A 421 -12.39 -12.84 -19.23
N ASP A 422 -12.98 -12.74 -18.03
CA ASP A 422 -14.07 -13.61 -17.62
C ASP A 422 -15.37 -13.35 -18.44
N GLU A 423 -15.62 -12.09 -18.81
CA GLU A 423 -16.72 -11.72 -19.71
C GLU A 423 -16.53 -12.28 -21.12
N LEU A 424 -15.31 -12.19 -21.67
CA LEU A 424 -14.96 -12.81 -22.95
C LEU A 424 -15.16 -14.33 -22.92
N ALA A 425 -14.69 -15.00 -21.85
CA ALA A 425 -14.88 -16.44 -21.70
C ALA A 425 -16.38 -16.80 -21.67
N ALA A 426 -17.19 -16.02 -20.94
CA ALA A 426 -18.65 -16.22 -20.89
C ALA A 426 -19.32 -15.99 -22.26
N ALA A 427 -18.93 -14.94 -23.01
CA ALA A 427 -19.44 -14.67 -24.36
C ALA A 427 -19.10 -15.80 -25.36
N ARG A 428 -17.99 -16.50 -25.15
CA ARG A 428 -17.58 -17.65 -25.93
C ARG A 428 -18.18 -18.98 -25.45
N GLY A 429 -18.81 -19.00 -24.28
CA GLY A 429 -19.26 -20.24 -23.63
C GLY A 429 -18.10 -21.13 -23.18
N GLU A 430 -16.94 -20.53 -22.87
CA GLU A 430 -15.68 -21.21 -22.53
C GLU A 430 -15.37 -21.08 -21.03
N ASP A 431 -14.60 -22.04 -20.48
CA ASP A 431 -14.09 -21.92 -19.11
C ASP A 431 -13.04 -20.80 -19.02
N PRO A 432 -13.19 -19.84 -18.09
CA PRO A 432 -12.29 -18.71 -18.00
C PRO A 432 -10.84 -19.08 -17.61
N LEU A 433 -10.59 -20.24 -17.02
CA LEU A 433 -9.23 -20.78 -16.83
C LEU A 433 -8.60 -21.18 -18.16
N GLU A 434 -9.34 -21.89 -19.01
CA GLU A 434 -8.82 -22.37 -20.30
C GLU A 434 -8.50 -21.20 -21.24
N LEU A 435 -9.34 -20.13 -21.22
CA LEU A 435 -9.05 -18.92 -21.98
C LEU A 435 -7.73 -18.26 -21.52
N ARG A 436 -7.50 -18.17 -20.20
CA ARG A 436 -6.25 -17.63 -19.64
C ARG A 436 -5.04 -18.48 -20.01
N LEU A 437 -5.11 -19.79 -19.80
CA LEU A 437 -4.00 -20.72 -20.11
C LEU A 437 -3.60 -20.69 -21.58
N ARG A 438 -4.57 -20.60 -22.50
CA ARG A 438 -4.33 -20.50 -23.95
C ARG A 438 -3.53 -19.25 -24.33
N ASN A 439 -3.79 -18.14 -23.65
CA ASN A 439 -3.21 -16.84 -23.96
C ASN A 439 -1.99 -16.48 -23.10
N THR A 440 -1.59 -17.34 -22.17
CA THR A 440 -0.43 -17.13 -21.30
C THR A 440 0.79 -17.84 -21.83
N ILE A 441 1.89 -17.10 -22.11
CA ILE A 441 3.17 -17.66 -22.56
C ILE A 441 4.19 -17.81 -21.42
N ASP A 442 3.97 -17.16 -20.29
CA ASP A 442 4.86 -17.20 -19.13
C ASP A 442 4.62 -18.47 -18.30
N PRO A 443 5.60 -19.39 -18.20
CA PRO A 443 5.41 -20.66 -17.53
C PRO A 443 5.16 -20.53 -16.02
N ARG A 444 5.64 -19.47 -15.39
CA ARG A 444 5.39 -19.24 -13.95
C ARG A 444 3.95 -18.76 -13.70
N LEU A 445 3.40 -17.94 -14.61
CA LEU A 445 1.99 -17.55 -14.54
C LEU A 445 1.06 -18.75 -14.79
N VAL A 446 1.40 -19.61 -15.77
CA VAL A 446 0.70 -20.89 -15.99
C VAL A 446 0.73 -21.74 -14.72
N ALA A 447 1.89 -21.88 -14.10
CA ALA A 447 2.07 -22.73 -12.91
C ALA A 447 1.21 -22.27 -11.73
N VAL A 448 1.11 -20.95 -11.45
CA VAL A 448 0.25 -20.44 -10.35
C VAL A 448 -1.23 -20.61 -10.67
N LEU A 449 -1.65 -20.41 -11.96
CA LEU A 449 -3.02 -20.65 -12.42
C LEU A 449 -3.43 -22.12 -12.24
N GLU A 450 -2.63 -23.05 -12.69
CA GLU A 450 -2.89 -24.48 -12.53
C GLU A 450 -2.89 -24.93 -11.07
N ALA A 451 -1.98 -24.38 -10.26
CA ALA A 451 -1.89 -24.73 -8.86
C ALA A 451 -3.15 -24.26 -8.08
N VAL A 452 -3.61 -23.02 -8.28
CA VAL A 452 -4.82 -22.52 -7.62
C VAL A 452 -6.04 -23.27 -8.10
N ALA A 453 -6.13 -23.62 -9.39
CA ALA A 453 -7.23 -24.39 -9.96
C ALA A 453 -7.32 -25.81 -9.34
N ARG A 454 -6.20 -26.50 -9.20
CA ARG A 454 -6.16 -27.83 -8.53
C ARG A 454 -6.58 -27.74 -7.07
N ARG A 455 -6.06 -26.76 -6.33
CA ARG A 455 -6.32 -26.59 -4.89
C ARG A 455 -7.76 -26.21 -4.59
N SER A 456 -8.37 -25.36 -5.42
CA SER A 456 -9.76 -24.94 -5.28
C SER A 456 -10.78 -25.95 -5.79
N GLY A 457 -10.35 -27.02 -6.47
CA GLY A 457 -11.27 -27.94 -7.16
C GLY A 457 -12.01 -27.25 -8.31
N TRP A 458 -11.37 -26.31 -8.99
CA TRP A 458 -11.98 -25.46 -10.04
C TRP A 458 -12.77 -26.23 -11.09
N ARG A 459 -12.27 -27.38 -11.54
CA ARG A 459 -12.90 -28.18 -12.61
C ARG A 459 -14.20 -28.85 -12.13
N ASP A 460 -14.28 -29.18 -10.84
CA ASP A 460 -15.41 -29.90 -10.21
C ASP A 460 -16.30 -28.96 -9.38
N ARG A 461 -16.07 -27.63 -9.44
CA ARG A 461 -16.77 -26.64 -8.64
C ARG A 461 -18.30 -26.65 -8.91
N PRO A 462 -19.13 -26.49 -7.87
CA PRO A 462 -20.57 -26.31 -8.05
C PRO A 462 -20.85 -24.99 -8.78
N ARG A 463 -21.95 -24.97 -9.57
CA ARG A 463 -22.38 -23.79 -10.33
C ARG A 463 -23.87 -23.54 -10.10
N GLY A 464 -24.23 -22.27 -9.95
CA GLY A 464 -25.63 -21.85 -9.82
C GLY A 464 -26.12 -21.83 -8.37
N ASP A 465 -27.43 -21.61 -8.20
CA ASP A 465 -28.16 -21.56 -6.92
C ASP A 465 -27.60 -20.53 -5.91
N GLY A 466 -27.09 -19.40 -6.42
CA GLY A 466 -26.52 -18.37 -5.59
C GLY A 466 -25.11 -18.68 -5.07
N HIS A 467 -24.49 -19.77 -5.52
CA HIS A 467 -23.12 -20.17 -5.17
C HIS A 467 -22.19 -20.06 -6.37
N GLY A 468 -21.05 -19.40 -6.23
CA GLY A 468 -20.16 -19.16 -7.35
C GLY A 468 -18.68 -19.12 -6.97
N PHE A 469 -17.84 -19.48 -7.94
CA PHE A 469 -16.39 -19.42 -7.88
C PHE A 469 -15.89 -18.48 -8.97
N GLY A 470 -14.96 -17.59 -8.64
CA GLY A 470 -14.34 -16.67 -9.58
C GLY A 470 -12.82 -16.72 -9.50
N LEU A 471 -12.20 -16.73 -10.67
CA LEU A 471 -10.74 -16.79 -10.84
C LEU A 471 -10.20 -15.44 -11.29
N ALA A 472 -9.03 -15.06 -10.80
CA ALA A 472 -8.24 -13.95 -11.31
C ALA A 472 -6.75 -14.17 -11.04
N CYS A 473 -5.89 -13.54 -11.84
CA CYS A 473 -4.45 -13.63 -11.66
C CYS A 473 -3.73 -12.30 -11.94
N THR A 474 -2.45 -12.23 -11.60
CA THR A 474 -1.59 -11.10 -11.96
C THR A 474 -0.12 -11.52 -12.00
N LEU A 475 0.63 -10.91 -12.89
CA LEU A 475 2.08 -10.75 -12.80
C LEU A 475 2.33 -9.32 -12.33
N TYR A 476 2.64 -9.15 -11.06
CA TYR A 476 2.91 -7.82 -10.51
C TYR A 476 4.25 -7.27 -10.99
N ALA A 477 4.32 -5.97 -11.19
CA ALA A 477 5.38 -5.22 -11.86
C ALA A 477 6.84 -5.56 -11.48
N HIS A 478 7.09 -6.35 -10.45
CA HIS A 478 8.42 -6.74 -9.98
C HIS A 478 8.65 -8.26 -10.00
N GLY A 479 7.83 -9.00 -10.76
CA GLY A 479 8.02 -10.43 -10.98
C GLY A 479 7.40 -11.34 -9.92
N THR A 480 6.41 -10.88 -9.17
CA THR A 480 5.60 -11.73 -8.29
C THR A 480 4.35 -12.19 -9.01
N TYR A 481 4.16 -13.49 -9.09
CA TYR A 481 3.00 -14.13 -9.72
C TYR A 481 1.97 -14.49 -8.65
N VAL A 482 0.70 -14.17 -8.91
CA VAL A 482 -0.40 -14.50 -8.00
C VAL A 482 -1.59 -14.99 -8.82
N ALA A 483 -2.20 -16.09 -8.41
CA ALA A 483 -3.48 -16.53 -8.90
C ALA A 483 -4.41 -16.83 -7.72
N GLN A 484 -5.69 -16.45 -7.84
CA GLN A 484 -6.66 -16.55 -6.75
C GLN A 484 -7.99 -17.10 -7.24
N VAL A 485 -8.66 -17.84 -6.39
CA VAL A 485 -10.05 -18.26 -6.56
C VAL A 485 -10.83 -17.81 -5.33
N ALA A 486 -11.91 -17.08 -5.56
CA ALA A 486 -12.88 -16.71 -4.54
C ALA A 486 -14.12 -17.58 -4.63
N GLU A 487 -14.62 -18.05 -3.50
CA GLU A 487 -15.94 -18.67 -3.35
C GLU A 487 -16.89 -17.67 -2.71
N VAL A 488 -18.06 -17.48 -3.31
CA VAL A 488 -19.10 -16.60 -2.77
C VAL A 488 -20.46 -17.25 -2.74
N THR A 489 -21.29 -16.77 -1.80
CA THR A 489 -22.75 -16.99 -1.84
C THR A 489 -23.44 -15.64 -2.04
N VAL A 490 -24.42 -15.58 -2.94
CA VAL A 490 -25.20 -14.38 -3.22
C VAL A 490 -26.65 -14.63 -2.85
N ALA A 491 -27.13 -13.98 -1.82
CA ALA A 491 -28.51 -14.09 -1.36
C ALA A 491 -29.50 -13.47 -2.38
N PRO A 492 -30.80 -13.84 -2.33
CA PRO A 492 -31.83 -13.26 -3.22
C PRO A 492 -31.89 -11.72 -3.16
N ASN A 493 -31.59 -11.11 -2.01
CA ASN A 493 -31.54 -9.65 -1.84
C ASN A 493 -30.25 -9.00 -2.38
N GLY A 494 -29.37 -9.75 -3.03
CA GLY A 494 -28.12 -9.26 -3.60
C GLY A 494 -26.94 -9.23 -2.63
N ARG A 495 -27.10 -9.60 -1.35
CA ARG A 495 -26.01 -9.61 -0.38
C ARG A 495 -24.99 -10.69 -0.70
N VAL A 496 -23.74 -10.31 -0.87
CA VAL A 496 -22.59 -11.19 -1.09
C VAL A 496 -22.00 -11.62 0.25
N ARG A 497 -21.67 -12.91 0.39
CA ARG A 497 -20.90 -13.46 1.51
C ARG A 497 -19.71 -14.23 0.94
N LEU A 498 -18.54 -13.98 1.50
CA LEU A 498 -17.32 -14.69 1.13
C LEU A 498 -17.30 -16.05 1.84
N GLY A 499 -17.05 -17.10 1.07
CA GLY A 499 -16.79 -18.44 1.54
C GLY A 499 -15.28 -18.66 1.74
N ARG A 500 -14.73 -19.62 1.02
CA ARG A 500 -13.31 -19.92 1.01
C ARG A 500 -12.56 -19.08 -0.03
N PHE A 501 -11.30 -18.78 0.25
CA PHE A 501 -10.42 -18.05 -0.66
C PHE A 501 -9.11 -18.82 -0.84
N TRP A 502 -8.76 -19.16 -2.07
CA TRP A 502 -7.49 -19.81 -2.40
C TRP A 502 -6.55 -18.80 -3.05
N CYS A 503 -5.31 -18.79 -2.62
CA CYS A 503 -4.27 -17.93 -3.16
C CYS A 503 -3.01 -18.76 -3.42
N THR A 504 -2.55 -18.78 -4.65
CA THR A 504 -1.24 -19.31 -5.00
C THR A 504 -0.32 -18.15 -5.35
N VAL A 505 0.85 -18.08 -4.72
CA VAL A 505 1.84 -17.01 -4.93
C VAL A 505 3.22 -17.61 -5.21
N ASP A 506 3.89 -17.07 -6.24
CA ASP A 506 5.30 -17.34 -6.54
C ASP A 506 6.11 -16.04 -6.45
N PRO A 507 6.82 -15.81 -5.34
CA PRO A 507 7.67 -14.64 -5.13
C PRO A 507 9.14 -14.89 -5.50
N GLY A 508 9.45 -15.88 -6.32
CA GLY A 508 10.81 -16.36 -6.48
C GLY A 508 11.31 -17.09 -5.23
N ARG A 509 12.55 -16.87 -4.83
CA ARG A 509 13.11 -17.49 -3.61
C ARG A 509 12.40 -16.98 -2.36
N VAL A 510 11.83 -17.90 -1.59
CA VAL A 510 11.14 -17.60 -0.34
C VAL A 510 12.15 -17.37 0.79
N ILE A 511 12.11 -16.22 1.43
CA ILE A 511 12.95 -15.86 2.57
C ILE A 511 12.25 -16.16 3.90
N ASP A 512 10.97 -15.84 3.99
CA ASP A 512 10.16 -16.07 5.20
C ASP A 512 8.75 -16.52 4.79
N ASP A 513 8.52 -17.84 4.76
CA ASP A 513 7.23 -18.43 4.37
C ASP A 513 6.07 -17.91 5.23
N ASN A 514 6.27 -17.80 6.54
CA ASN A 514 5.26 -17.24 7.44
C ASN A 514 4.96 -15.77 7.11
N GLY A 515 5.99 -14.96 6.80
CA GLY A 515 5.82 -13.58 6.37
C GLY A 515 5.05 -13.48 5.05
N VAL A 516 5.33 -14.34 4.08
CA VAL A 516 4.59 -14.42 2.80
C VAL A 516 3.12 -14.73 3.04
N ARG A 517 2.80 -15.75 3.84
CA ARG A 517 1.41 -16.13 4.18
C ARG A 517 0.66 -14.98 4.84
N ASN A 518 1.24 -14.37 5.86
CA ASN A 518 0.64 -13.23 6.57
C ASN A 518 0.37 -12.04 5.63
N GLN A 519 1.26 -11.78 4.66
CA GLN A 519 1.04 -10.74 3.67
C GLN A 519 -0.10 -11.09 2.70
N CYS A 520 -0.21 -12.35 2.27
CA CYS A 520 -1.31 -12.82 1.42
C CYS A 520 -2.66 -12.71 2.16
N GLU A 521 -2.76 -13.24 3.36
CA GLU A 521 -3.97 -13.21 4.18
C GLU A 521 -4.42 -11.76 4.45
N GLY A 522 -3.49 -10.91 4.93
CA GLY A 522 -3.80 -9.50 5.19
C GLY A 522 -4.16 -8.69 3.95
N ALA A 523 -3.59 -9.03 2.79
CA ALA A 523 -3.93 -8.39 1.52
C ALA A 523 -5.32 -8.81 1.03
N ILE A 524 -5.66 -10.09 1.12
CA ILE A 524 -6.98 -10.62 0.75
C ILE A 524 -8.07 -9.99 1.62
N VAL A 525 -7.90 -9.98 2.94
CA VAL A 525 -8.86 -9.37 3.87
C VAL A 525 -9.08 -7.89 3.58
N GLN A 526 -8.00 -7.13 3.41
CA GLN A 526 -8.09 -5.70 3.10
C GLN A 526 -8.75 -5.44 1.74
N SER A 527 -8.37 -6.22 0.71
CA SER A 527 -8.93 -6.03 -0.63
C SER A 527 -10.38 -6.49 -0.71
N ALA A 528 -10.78 -7.52 0.02
CA ALA A 528 -12.19 -7.91 0.15
C ALA A 528 -13.02 -6.80 0.83
N SER A 529 -12.44 -6.09 1.81
CA SER A 529 -13.10 -4.97 2.47
C SER A 529 -13.45 -3.85 1.48
N TRP A 530 -12.47 -3.31 0.76
CA TRP A 530 -12.77 -2.23 -0.19
C TRP A 530 -13.54 -2.72 -1.44
N THR A 531 -13.46 -4.00 -1.78
CA THR A 531 -14.28 -4.56 -2.87
C THR A 531 -15.76 -4.58 -2.53
N LEU A 532 -16.12 -4.79 -1.26
CA LEU A 532 -17.51 -4.99 -0.85
C LEU A 532 -18.15 -3.82 -0.11
N LEU A 533 -17.34 -2.95 0.53
CA LEU A 533 -17.84 -2.02 1.54
C LEU A 533 -17.36 -0.57 1.39
N GLU A 534 -16.09 -0.35 0.97
CA GLU A 534 -15.43 0.93 1.20
C GLU A 534 -15.65 1.92 0.06
N GLU A 535 -16.09 3.11 0.42
CA GLU A 535 -16.23 4.26 -0.46
C GLU A 535 -16.09 5.54 0.36
N LEU A 536 -15.19 6.43 -0.04
CA LEU A 536 -15.04 7.74 0.58
C LEU A 536 -16.11 8.69 0.02
N LYS A 537 -17.16 8.88 0.80
CA LYS A 537 -18.32 9.71 0.39
C LYS A 537 -17.96 11.19 0.39
N GLN A 538 -18.45 11.89 -0.60
CA GLN A 538 -18.31 13.32 -0.76
C GLN A 538 -19.68 14.01 -0.73
N ARG A 539 -19.73 15.23 -0.18
CA ARG A 539 -20.89 16.14 -0.23
C ARG A 539 -20.37 17.56 -0.33
N ASP A 540 -20.87 18.31 -1.31
CA ASP A 540 -20.52 19.73 -1.53
C ASP A 540 -19.00 19.97 -1.61
N GLY A 541 -18.27 19.11 -2.35
CA GLY A 541 -16.81 19.20 -2.52
C GLY A 541 -15.99 18.85 -1.27
N ARG A 542 -16.62 18.25 -0.24
CA ARG A 542 -15.97 17.84 1.01
C ARG A 542 -16.15 16.35 1.27
N VAL A 543 -15.19 15.75 1.97
CA VAL A 543 -15.33 14.39 2.47
C VAL A 543 -16.43 14.38 3.54
N ALA A 544 -17.47 13.57 3.31
CA ALA A 544 -18.57 13.37 4.24
C ALA A 544 -18.34 12.20 5.20
N SER A 545 -17.40 11.32 4.89
CA SER A 545 -16.98 10.23 5.78
C SER A 545 -16.17 10.81 6.94
N SER A 546 -16.56 10.48 8.18
CA SER A 546 -15.95 11.04 9.41
C SER A 546 -15.56 9.96 10.44
N GLY A 547 -16.11 8.75 10.32
CA GLY A 547 -15.87 7.65 11.25
C GLY A 547 -16.17 6.30 10.59
N TRP A 548 -16.04 5.23 11.37
CA TRP A 548 -16.29 3.87 10.90
C TRP A 548 -17.77 3.58 10.62
N ASP A 549 -18.68 4.39 11.11
CA ASP A 549 -20.12 4.39 10.83
C ASP A 549 -20.45 4.93 9.43
N THR A 550 -19.65 5.87 8.94
CA THR A 550 -19.81 6.50 7.63
C THR A 550 -18.83 5.98 6.58
N TYR A 551 -17.79 5.28 7.01
CA TYR A 551 -16.81 4.56 6.19
C TYR A 551 -16.62 3.15 6.75
N PRO A 552 -17.55 2.21 6.46
CA PRO A 552 -17.46 0.85 6.98
C PRO A 552 -16.28 0.09 6.39
N ILE A 553 -15.58 -0.67 7.22
CA ILE A 553 -14.56 -1.64 6.84
C ILE A 553 -15.02 -3.05 7.22
N ALA A 554 -14.41 -4.08 6.63
CA ALA A 554 -14.72 -5.46 6.94
C ALA A 554 -14.49 -5.78 8.43
N THR A 555 -15.45 -6.44 9.03
CA THR A 555 -15.36 -7.05 10.35
C THR A 555 -15.12 -8.56 10.22
N PHE A 556 -14.93 -9.28 11.33
CA PHE A 556 -14.80 -10.75 11.32
C PHE A 556 -15.99 -11.50 10.68
N ARG A 557 -17.12 -10.81 10.44
CA ARG A 557 -18.31 -11.39 9.78
C ARG A 557 -18.28 -11.24 8.27
N ASP A 558 -17.43 -10.37 7.75
CA ASP A 558 -17.39 -9.96 6.35
C ASP A 558 -16.17 -10.54 5.61
N VAL A 559 -15.17 -11.03 6.35
CA VAL A 559 -13.97 -11.64 5.78
C VAL A 559 -14.22 -13.07 5.29
N PRO A 560 -13.37 -13.63 4.40
CA PRO A 560 -13.46 -15.03 4.00
C PRO A 560 -13.45 -15.98 5.21
N ALA A 561 -14.29 -16.99 5.17
CA ALA A 561 -14.38 -18.00 6.24
C ALA A 561 -13.07 -18.80 6.39
N GLU A 562 -12.36 -18.99 5.28
CA GLU A 562 -11.05 -19.66 5.22
C GLU A 562 -10.20 -19.03 4.11
N ILE A 563 -8.92 -18.83 4.37
CA ILE A 563 -7.94 -18.40 3.35
C ILE A 563 -6.85 -19.46 3.26
N ASP A 564 -6.78 -20.15 2.12
CA ASP A 564 -5.78 -21.17 1.82
C ASP A 564 -4.66 -20.55 0.98
N VAL A 565 -3.51 -20.30 1.58
CA VAL A 565 -2.34 -19.74 0.90
C VAL A 565 -1.36 -20.85 0.53
N HIS A 566 -1.07 -20.97 -0.76
CA HIS A 566 -0.02 -21.83 -1.29
C HIS A 566 1.17 -21.01 -1.79
N VAL A 567 2.29 -21.11 -1.09
CA VAL A 567 3.55 -20.46 -1.48
C VAL A 567 4.33 -21.46 -2.34
N MET A 568 4.45 -21.18 -3.64
CA MET A 568 5.17 -22.08 -4.55
C MET A 568 6.67 -21.94 -4.38
N GLY A 569 7.19 -20.73 -4.52
CA GLY A 569 8.62 -20.46 -4.47
C GLY A 569 9.40 -21.06 -5.65
N ALA A 570 10.38 -20.33 -6.13
CA ALA A 570 11.32 -20.76 -7.16
C ALA A 570 12.75 -20.53 -6.67
N ALA A 571 13.41 -21.60 -6.19
CA ALA A 571 14.71 -21.49 -5.52
C ALA A 571 15.82 -20.90 -6.40
N GLY A 572 15.75 -21.09 -7.72
CA GLY A 572 16.69 -20.54 -8.70
C GLY A 572 16.45 -19.07 -9.08
N GLU A 573 15.29 -18.52 -8.70
CA GLU A 573 14.90 -17.15 -9.01
C GLU A 573 15.24 -16.18 -7.88
N PRO A 574 15.56 -14.93 -8.20
CA PRO A 574 15.74 -13.90 -7.17
C PRO A 574 14.45 -13.71 -6.36
N PRO A 575 14.56 -13.34 -5.07
CA PRO A 575 13.36 -13.06 -4.27
C PRO A 575 12.69 -11.78 -4.75
N THR A 576 11.36 -11.80 -4.84
CA THR A 576 10.52 -10.62 -5.08
C THR A 576 9.70 -10.29 -3.82
N GLY A 577 8.88 -9.26 -3.86
CA GLY A 577 8.11 -8.82 -2.69
C GLY A 577 6.65 -9.22 -2.77
N VAL A 578 6.05 -9.50 -1.62
CA VAL A 578 4.62 -9.88 -1.50
C VAL A 578 3.79 -8.87 -0.70
N GLY A 579 4.29 -7.67 -0.46
CA GLY A 579 3.57 -6.64 0.30
C GLY A 579 2.27 -6.17 -0.35
N GLU A 580 2.26 -6.10 -1.68
CA GLU A 580 1.15 -5.58 -2.50
C GLU A 580 0.51 -6.63 -3.40
N PRO A 581 1.29 -7.51 -4.12
CA PRO A 581 0.76 -8.36 -5.17
C PRO A 581 -0.45 -9.23 -4.80
N PRO A 582 -0.54 -9.83 -3.60
CA PRO A 582 -1.68 -10.69 -3.26
C PRO A 582 -3.03 -9.95 -3.13
N GLY A 583 -3.01 -8.61 -2.97
CA GLY A 583 -4.24 -7.81 -2.94
C GLY A 583 -4.78 -7.46 -4.33
N VAL A 584 -3.99 -7.65 -5.37
CA VAL A 584 -4.29 -7.16 -6.72
C VAL A 584 -5.44 -7.91 -7.40
N PRO A 585 -5.48 -9.26 -7.48
CA PRO A 585 -6.55 -9.95 -8.19
C PRO A 585 -7.84 -10.17 -7.39
N VAL A 586 -7.90 -9.75 -6.11
CA VAL A 586 -9.01 -10.06 -5.20
C VAL A 586 -10.36 -9.55 -5.71
N ALA A 587 -10.42 -8.28 -6.16
CA ALA A 587 -11.67 -7.66 -6.62
C ALA A 587 -12.25 -8.39 -7.84
N ALA A 588 -11.41 -8.72 -8.82
CA ALA A 588 -11.81 -9.48 -9.99
C ALA A 588 -12.27 -10.90 -9.61
N ALA A 589 -11.53 -11.59 -8.74
CA ALA A 589 -11.93 -12.92 -8.27
C ALA A 589 -13.32 -12.90 -7.62
N ILE A 590 -13.62 -11.91 -6.77
CA ILE A 590 -14.92 -11.74 -6.14
C ILE A 590 -16.01 -11.40 -7.17
N ALA A 591 -15.77 -10.44 -8.08
CA ALA A 591 -16.73 -10.04 -9.10
C ALA A 591 -17.09 -11.18 -10.05
N ASN A 592 -16.09 -11.95 -10.49
CA ASN A 592 -16.26 -13.14 -11.33
C ASN A 592 -17.04 -14.24 -10.59
N ALA A 593 -16.80 -14.40 -9.27
CA ALA A 593 -17.57 -15.33 -8.44
C ALA A 593 -19.04 -14.89 -8.28
N VAL A 594 -19.31 -13.60 -8.14
CA VAL A 594 -20.68 -13.05 -8.10
C VAL A 594 -21.41 -13.33 -9.41
N PHE A 595 -20.74 -13.12 -10.55
CA PHE A 595 -21.34 -13.47 -11.84
C PHE A 595 -21.65 -14.98 -11.94
N ALA A 596 -20.70 -15.84 -11.57
CA ALA A 596 -20.90 -17.29 -11.58
C ALA A 596 -22.04 -17.74 -10.65
N ALA A 597 -22.26 -17.04 -9.53
CA ALA A 597 -23.30 -17.34 -8.56
C ALA A 597 -24.71 -16.93 -9.04
N CYS A 598 -24.85 -15.82 -9.76
CA CYS A 598 -26.18 -15.24 -9.99
C CYS A 598 -26.35 -14.48 -11.32
N GLY A 599 -25.36 -14.51 -12.21
CA GLY A 599 -25.41 -13.84 -13.52
C GLY A 599 -25.19 -12.32 -13.49
N ALA A 600 -24.97 -11.71 -12.31
CA ALA A 600 -24.77 -10.27 -12.19
C ALA A 600 -23.32 -9.87 -12.54
N ARG A 601 -23.11 -9.13 -13.63
CA ARG A 601 -21.84 -8.49 -13.96
C ARG A 601 -21.73 -7.13 -13.29
N VAL A 602 -21.12 -7.10 -12.10
CA VAL A 602 -20.91 -5.85 -11.35
C VAL A 602 -19.57 -5.25 -11.75
N ARG A 603 -19.63 -4.13 -12.47
CA ARG A 603 -18.48 -3.40 -13.00
C ARG A 603 -18.13 -2.15 -12.18
N GLU A 604 -18.85 -1.88 -11.12
CA GLU A 604 -18.69 -0.75 -10.23
C GLU A 604 -18.45 -1.21 -8.80
N LEU A 605 -17.37 -0.74 -8.17
CA LEU A 605 -17.06 -1.02 -6.76
C LEU A 605 -17.60 0.09 -5.83
N PRO A 606 -17.90 -0.26 -4.57
CA PRO A 606 -17.94 -1.59 -3.97
C PRO A 606 -19.11 -2.44 -4.47
N ILE A 607 -18.97 -3.76 -4.44
CA ILE A 607 -20.04 -4.71 -4.86
C ILE A 607 -21.14 -4.75 -3.79
N THR A 608 -22.00 -3.73 -3.78
CA THR A 608 -23.12 -3.65 -2.83
C THR A 608 -24.31 -4.52 -3.27
N ALA A 609 -25.19 -4.84 -2.33
CA ALA A 609 -26.41 -5.59 -2.63
C ALA A 609 -27.28 -4.91 -3.71
N ASP A 610 -27.31 -3.57 -3.73
CA ASP A 610 -28.05 -2.79 -4.70
C ASP A 610 -27.45 -2.91 -6.10
N ARG A 611 -26.11 -2.79 -6.22
CA ARG A 611 -25.40 -2.98 -7.49
C ARG A 611 -25.54 -4.40 -8.04
N VAL A 612 -25.50 -5.41 -7.16
CA VAL A 612 -25.76 -6.80 -7.56
C VAL A 612 -27.19 -6.98 -8.10
N ARG A 613 -28.21 -6.38 -7.45
CA ARG A 613 -29.60 -6.45 -7.94
C ARG A 613 -29.78 -5.73 -9.28
N ALA A 614 -29.17 -4.53 -9.41
CA ALA A 614 -29.23 -3.76 -10.65
C ALA A 614 -28.54 -4.48 -11.83
N ALA A 615 -27.47 -5.22 -11.58
CA ALA A 615 -26.73 -5.96 -12.60
C ALA A 615 -27.38 -7.32 -12.99
N ARG A 616 -28.44 -7.76 -12.30
CA ARG A 616 -29.26 -8.95 -12.65
C ARG A 616 -30.39 -8.62 -13.62
N SER A 617 -30.79 -7.34 -13.66
CA SER A 617 -31.88 -6.85 -14.53
C SER A 617 -31.38 -6.53 -15.93
#